data_e2528c39a13664fdd8b1cbfd0eca8999
#
_entry.id   e2528c39a13664fdd8b1cbfd0eca8999
#
_cell.length_a   1.000
_cell.length_b   1.000
_cell.length_c   1.000
_cell.angle_alpha   90.00
_cell.angle_beta   90.00
_cell.angle_gamma   90.00
#
_symmetry.space_group_name_H-M   'P 1'
#
loop_
_entity.id
_entity.type
_entity.pdbx_description
1 polymer ?
#
loop_
_entity_poly.entity_id
_entity_poly.type
_entity_poly.pdbx_seq_one_letter_code
_entity_poly.pdbx_strand_id
1 'polypeptide(L)'
;TGEPVGFDVDLIAAVAKKMGLESSYLPNQKFDTLVPLIKQGGKADVAIAGITITDDRVKEVDFTEPYLDSNQAIVVKKDSGETEDSLNVADKKVACQSGTTGDDWISENLPAAERVPLDDVTAALTGVSTGLYSAMVIDLPVASYMLTQSFSDLEVAKEIPTGEQYGIAVSKDQPALTEALNKALADMESDGTMKDIKTKWFGSEI
;
A
#
# COMPACT_ATOMS: atom_id res chain seq x y z
N THR A 1 21.67 -0.94 -4.40
CA THR A 1 20.54 -1.87 -4.35
C THR A 1 20.78 -2.83 -3.20
N GLY A 2 20.22 -2.53 -2.03
CA GLY A 2 20.21 -3.41 -0.88
C GLY A 2 19.12 -4.49 -1.00
N GLU A 3 19.08 -5.39 -0.03
CA GLU A 3 17.94 -6.31 0.10
C GLU A 3 16.68 -5.52 0.42
N PRO A 4 15.49 -5.99 -0.03
CA PRO A 4 14.24 -5.33 0.29
C PRO A 4 14.00 -5.37 1.80
N VAL A 5 13.47 -4.28 2.34
CA VAL A 5 13.11 -4.14 3.75
C VAL A 5 11.75 -3.49 3.86
N GLY A 6 10.97 -3.86 4.86
CA GLY A 6 9.65 -3.30 5.09
C GLY A 6 8.74 -4.26 5.84
N PHE A 7 7.58 -3.77 6.24
CA PHE A 7 6.56 -4.57 6.92
C PHE A 7 6.17 -5.80 6.11
N ASP A 8 5.83 -5.62 4.84
CA ASP A 8 5.41 -6.71 3.96
C ASP A 8 6.54 -7.72 3.68
N VAL A 9 7.80 -7.25 3.66
CA VAL A 9 8.97 -8.12 3.49
C VAL A 9 9.13 -9.03 4.70
N ASP A 10 9.05 -8.47 5.91
CA ASP A 10 9.12 -9.27 7.15
C ASP A 10 7.92 -10.20 7.28
N LEU A 11 6.73 -9.73 6.89
CA LEU A 11 5.51 -10.52 6.94
C LEU A 11 5.61 -11.74 6.04
N ILE A 12 5.94 -11.56 4.75
CA ILE A 12 6.01 -12.70 3.82
C ILE A 12 7.15 -13.66 4.16
N ALA A 13 8.26 -13.16 4.71
CA ALA A 13 9.34 -14.02 5.19
C ALA A 13 8.89 -14.89 6.38
N ALA A 14 8.12 -14.33 7.31
CA ALA A 14 7.56 -15.07 8.44
C ALA A 14 6.50 -16.08 7.98
N VAL A 15 5.62 -15.70 7.04
CA VAL A 15 4.63 -16.60 6.41
C VAL A 15 5.33 -17.79 5.74
N ALA A 16 6.33 -17.53 4.89
CA ALA A 16 7.10 -18.57 4.22
C ALA A 16 7.75 -19.53 5.23
N LYS A 17 8.37 -18.99 6.28
CA LYS A 17 8.96 -19.79 7.37
C LYS A 17 7.92 -20.68 8.07
N LYS A 18 6.71 -20.19 8.33
CA LYS A 18 5.61 -20.99 8.89
C LYS A 18 5.21 -22.16 7.98
N MET A 19 5.31 -21.94 6.68
CA MET A 19 5.05 -22.96 5.66
C MET A 19 6.23 -23.91 5.41
N GLY A 20 7.38 -23.70 6.07
CA GLY A 20 8.62 -24.48 5.82
C GLY A 20 9.31 -24.11 4.51
N LEU A 21 9.08 -22.91 4.01
CA LEU A 21 9.62 -22.35 2.76
C LEU A 21 10.55 -21.18 3.04
N GLU A 22 11.25 -20.73 2.01
CA GLU A 22 12.03 -19.50 1.98
C GLU A 22 11.41 -18.53 0.98
N SER A 23 11.36 -17.23 1.32
CA SER A 23 10.92 -16.19 0.41
C SER A 23 12.07 -15.75 -0.50
N SER A 24 11.75 -15.49 -1.76
CA SER A 24 12.63 -14.81 -2.71
C SER A 24 11.86 -13.67 -3.37
N TYR A 25 12.59 -12.63 -3.79
CA TYR A 25 11.97 -11.40 -4.24
C TYR A 25 12.34 -11.12 -5.70
N LEU A 26 11.33 -10.76 -6.50
CA LEU A 26 11.56 -10.16 -7.81
C LEU A 26 12.13 -8.74 -7.63
N PRO A 27 12.96 -8.27 -8.59
CA PRO A 27 13.35 -6.86 -8.63
C PRO A 27 12.13 -5.94 -8.61
N ASN A 28 12.34 -4.68 -8.22
CA ASN A 28 11.28 -3.69 -8.13
C ASN A 28 10.32 -3.72 -9.32
N GLN A 29 9.06 -3.91 -9.02
CA GLN A 29 7.96 -3.89 -9.97
C GLN A 29 7.16 -2.58 -9.80
N LYS A 30 6.51 -2.12 -10.86
CA LYS A 30 5.51 -1.05 -10.74
C LYS A 30 4.26 -1.60 -10.08
N PHE A 31 3.62 -0.81 -9.21
CA PHE A 31 2.47 -1.25 -8.44
C PHE A 31 1.30 -1.72 -9.34
N ASP A 32 0.98 -0.95 -10.36
CA ASP A 32 -0.09 -1.24 -11.32
C ASP A 32 0.11 -2.55 -12.12
N THR A 33 1.34 -3.09 -12.12
CA THR A 33 1.66 -4.36 -12.81
C THR A 33 1.53 -5.59 -11.92
N LEU A 34 1.35 -5.44 -10.60
CA LEU A 34 1.39 -6.56 -9.65
C LEU A 34 0.23 -7.54 -9.84
N VAL A 35 -1.02 -7.05 -9.87
CA VAL A 35 -2.20 -7.90 -10.10
C VAL A 35 -2.16 -8.59 -11.46
N PRO A 36 -1.88 -7.88 -12.58
CA PRO A 36 -1.66 -8.53 -13.88
C PRO A 36 -0.56 -9.60 -13.88
N LEU A 37 0.55 -9.38 -13.16
CA LEU A 37 1.66 -10.33 -13.08
C LEU A 37 1.23 -11.62 -12.38
N ILE A 38 0.50 -11.52 -11.28
CA ILE A 38 -0.02 -12.69 -10.54
C ILE A 38 -1.10 -13.41 -11.35
N LYS A 39 -2.00 -12.68 -12.01
CA LYS A 39 -3.00 -13.25 -12.92
C LYS A 39 -2.37 -14.06 -14.05
N GLN A 40 -1.30 -13.54 -14.65
CA GLN A 40 -0.59 -14.21 -15.73
C GLN A 40 0.12 -15.49 -15.26
N GLY A 41 0.59 -15.50 -14.01
CA GLY A 41 1.31 -16.63 -13.42
C GLY A 41 2.74 -16.82 -13.97
N GLY A 42 3.47 -17.77 -13.36
CA GLY A 42 4.76 -18.25 -13.83
C GLY A 42 5.98 -17.38 -13.52
N LYS A 43 5.80 -16.17 -12.97
CA LYS A 43 6.92 -15.29 -12.57
C LYS A 43 7.05 -15.14 -11.07
N ALA A 44 5.92 -15.06 -10.38
CA ALA A 44 5.85 -14.99 -8.94
C ALA A 44 4.67 -15.84 -8.47
N ASP A 45 4.77 -16.37 -7.25
CA ASP A 45 3.70 -17.15 -6.62
C ASP A 45 2.68 -16.24 -5.97
N VAL A 46 3.14 -15.11 -5.39
CA VAL A 46 2.33 -14.13 -4.67
C VAL A 46 2.79 -12.71 -4.95
N ALA A 47 1.91 -11.73 -4.72
CA ALA A 47 2.28 -10.32 -4.58
C ALA A 47 1.81 -9.79 -3.22
N ILE A 48 2.72 -9.12 -2.53
CA ILE A 48 2.49 -8.44 -1.26
C ILE A 48 3.17 -7.08 -1.31
N ALA A 49 2.40 -6.01 -1.26
CA ALA A 49 2.87 -4.63 -1.41
C ALA A 49 1.79 -3.62 -0.97
N GLY A 50 1.14 -3.84 0.20
CA GLY A 50 0.01 -3.03 0.61
C GLY A 50 -1.14 -3.05 -0.41
N ILE A 51 -1.44 -4.22 -0.98
CA ILE A 51 -2.46 -4.33 -2.03
C ILE A 51 -3.84 -4.39 -1.38
N THR A 52 -4.61 -3.33 -1.54
CA THR A 52 -6.01 -3.29 -1.08
C THR A 52 -6.85 -4.34 -1.81
N ILE A 53 -7.60 -5.12 -1.04
CA ILE A 53 -8.61 -6.04 -1.56
C ILE A 53 -9.77 -5.21 -2.09
N THR A 54 -10.01 -5.24 -3.41
CA THR A 54 -11.15 -4.57 -4.06
C THR A 54 -11.91 -5.54 -4.93
N ASP A 55 -13.21 -5.26 -5.17
CA ASP A 55 -14.06 -6.09 -6.03
C ASP A 55 -13.47 -6.31 -7.42
N ASP A 56 -12.81 -5.30 -7.98
CA ASP A 56 -12.19 -5.40 -9.30
C ASP A 56 -10.96 -6.28 -9.28
N ARG A 57 -10.09 -6.14 -8.28
CA ARG A 57 -8.90 -6.99 -8.12
C ARG A 57 -9.27 -8.45 -7.82
N VAL A 58 -10.33 -8.69 -7.02
CA VAL A 58 -10.84 -10.04 -6.73
C VAL A 58 -11.38 -10.74 -7.99
N LYS A 59 -11.85 -10.02 -9.00
CA LYS A 59 -12.21 -10.63 -10.29
C LYS A 59 -10.99 -11.21 -11.03
N GLU A 60 -9.82 -10.62 -10.81
CA GLU A 60 -8.59 -10.94 -11.51
C GLU A 60 -7.72 -11.99 -10.80
N VAL A 61 -7.60 -11.89 -9.48
CA VAL A 61 -6.76 -12.76 -8.62
C VAL A 61 -7.53 -13.16 -7.35
N ASP A 62 -7.03 -14.16 -6.63
CA ASP A 62 -7.45 -14.43 -5.27
C ASP A 62 -6.65 -13.59 -4.29
N PHE A 63 -7.22 -13.38 -3.11
CA PHE A 63 -6.55 -12.76 -1.97
C PHE A 63 -6.61 -13.68 -0.76
N THR A 64 -5.61 -13.54 0.11
CA THR A 64 -5.70 -14.09 1.46
C THR A 64 -6.76 -13.35 2.27
N GLU A 65 -7.09 -13.87 3.47
CA GLU A 65 -7.69 -13.07 4.53
C GLU A 65 -6.85 -11.79 4.74
N PRO A 66 -7.47 -10.68 5.16
CA PRO A 66 -6.77 -9.43 5.38
C PRO A 66 -5.69 -9.57 6.46
N TYR A 67 -4.54 -8.91 6.24
CA TYR A 67 -3.47 -8.88 7.23
C TYR A 67 -3.29 -7.50 7.90
N LEU A 68 -3.83 -6.44 7.30
CA LEU A 68 -3.75 -5.07 7.81
C LEU A 68 -4.94 -4.25 7.32
N ASP A 69 -5.54 -3.46 8.24
CA ASP A 69 -6.53 -2.44 7.88
C ASP A 69 -5.83 -1.17 7.39
N SER A 70 -6.46 -0.46 6.48
CA SER A 70 -5.97 0.80 5.94
C SER A 70 -7.11 1.79 5.72
N ASN A 71 -6.76 3.07 5.78
CA ASN A 71 -7.54 4.17 5.27
C ASN A 71 -6.71 4.94 4.24
N GLN A 72 -7.33 5.82 3.47
CA GLN A 72 -6.60 6.78 2.66
C GLN A 72 -6.22 8.01 3.47
N ALA A 73 -5.21 8.74 3.03
CA ALA A 73 -4.77 9.99 3.65
C ALA A 73 -4.46 11.04 2.57
N ILE A 74 -4.82 12.28 2.86
CA ILE A 74 -4.34 13.44 2.10
C ILE A 74 -3.10 13.96 2.82
N VAL A 75 -1.95 13.87 2.16
CA VAL A 75 -0.66 14.38 2.65
C VAL A 75 -0.35 15.70 1.97
N VAL A 76 -0.02 16.71 2.75
CA VAL A 76 0.31 18.06 2.29
C VAL A 76 1.60 18.56 2.94
N LYS A 77 2.13 19.66 2.45
CA LYS A 77 3.21 20.37 3.12
C LYS A 77 2.68 21.03 4.40
N LYS A 78 3.43 20.93 5.49
CA LYS A 78 3.09 21.60 6.76
C LYS A 78 2.89 23.10 6.52
N ASP A 79 1.95 23.67 7.24
CA ASP A 79 1.58 25.08 7.17
C ASP A 79 1.11 25.55 5.76
N SER A 80 0.82 24.65 4.83
CA SER A 80 0.28 25.01 3.51
C SER A 80 -1.16 25.53 3.57
N GLY A 81 -1.91 25.10 4.59
CA GLY A 81 -3.33 25.39 4.71
C GLY A 81 -4.22 24.65 3.71
N GLU A 82 -3.68 23.68 2.98
CA GLU A 82 -4.45 22.89 2.02
C GLU A 82 -5.44 21.97 2.75
N THR A 83 -6.63 21.89 2.19
CA THR A 83 -7.73 21.03 2.66
C THR A 83 -8.30 20.29 1.46
N GLU A 84 -9.10 19.27 1.68
CA GLU A 84 -9.78 18.56 0.58
C GLU A 84 -10.54 19.52 -0.33
N ASP A 85 -11.31 20.47 0.25
CA ASP A 85 -12.07 21.45 -0.52
C ASP A 85 -11.16 22.38 -1.34
N SER A 86 -10.01 22.79 -0.80
CA SER A 86 -9.07 23.68 -1.50
C SER A 86 -8.32 22.96 -2.62
N LEU A 87 -8.23 21.63 -2.56
CA LEU A 87 -7.56 20.83 -3.56
C LEU A 87 -8.41 20.56 -4.80
N ASN A 88 -9.74 20.64 -4.70
CA ASN A 88 -10.64 20.30 -5.82
C ASN A 88 -10.85 21.50 -6.77
N VAL A 89 -9.76 22.03 -7.30
CA VAL A 89 -9.75 23.15 -8.27
C VAL A 89 -8.68 22.92 -9.34
N ALA A 90 -8.88 23.49 -10.52
CA ALA A 90 -8.12 23.18 -11.75
C ALA A 90 -6.61 23.53 -11.71
N ASP A 91 -6.17 24.39 -10.81
CA ASP A 91 -4.77 24.79 -10.65
C ASP A 91 -4.02 23.95 -9.60
N LYS A 92 -4.70 23.02 -8.94
CA LYS A 92 -4.08 22.13 -7.95
C LYS A 92 -3.67 20.81 -8.60
N LYS A 93 -2.43 20.41 -8.32
CA LYS A 93 -1.87 19.13 -8.73
C LYS A 93 -1.86 18.19 -7.53
N VAL A 94 -2.59 17.08 -7.64
CA VAL A 94 -2.66 16.07 -6.58
C VAL A 94 -2.00 14.78 -7.08
N ALA A 95 -0.90 14.42 -6.43
CA ALA A 95 -0.13 13.23 -6.75
C ALA A 95 -0.74 11.96 -6.15
N CYS A 96 -0.49 10.83 -6.78
CA CYS A 96 -0.80 9.49 -6.29
C CYS A 96 0.18 8.48 -6.85
N GLN A 97 0.20 7.27 -6.31
CA GLN A 97 0.85 6.16 -7.00
C GLN A 97 -0.13 5.57 -8.02
N SER A 98 0.37 5.31 -9.22
CA SER A 98 -0.43 4.79 -10.34
C SER A 98 -1.09 3.44 -10.02
N GLY A 99 -2.40 3.33 -10.28
CA GLY A 99 -3.17 2.09 -10.11
C GLY A 99 -3.51 1.73 -8.66
N THR A 100 -3.37 2.67 -7.72
CA THR A 100 -3.80 2.51 -6.32
C THR A 100 -5.24 2.96 -6.12
N THR A 101 -5.83 2.58 -4.99
CA THR A 101 -7.14 3.09 -4.56
C THR A 101 -7.11 4.60 -4.27
N GLY A 102 -5.96 5.15 -3.89
CA GLY A 102 -5.75 6.59 -3.78
C GLY A 102 -5.81 7.32 -5.13
N ASP A 103 -5.35 6.67 -6.20
CA ASP A 103 -5.46 7.17 -7.59
C ASP A 103 -6.94 7.24 -8.03
N ASP A 104 -7.70 6.19 -7.75
CA ASP A 104 -9.14 6.14 -8.01
C ASP A 104 -9.89 7.18 -7.18
N TRP A 105 -9.54 7.30 -5.89
CA TRP A 105 -10.18 8.26 -4.97
C TRP A 105 -10.04 9.71 -5.46
N ILE A 106 -8.86 10.12 -5.97
CA ILE A 106 -8.67 11.46 -6.54
C ILE A 106 -9.63 11.67 -7.72
N SER A 107 -9.72 10.67 -8.61
CA SER A 107 -10.56 10.76 -9.80
C SER A 107 -12.03 10.95 -9.45
N GLU A 108 -12.49 10.33 -8.37
CA GLU A 108 -13.89 10.36 -7.92
C GLU A 108 -14.20 11.60 -7.07
N ASN A 109 -13.29 12.02 -6.18
CA ASN A 109 -13.56 13.02 -5.15
C ASN A 109 -12.96 14.39 -5.43
N LEU A 110 -11.90 14.47 -6.27
CA LEU A 110 -11.25 15.71 -6.65
C LEU A 110 -11.26 15.91 -8.19
N PRO A 111 -12.42 15.80 -8.85
CA PRO A 111 -12.50 15.78 -10.32
C PRO A 111 -12.07 17.09 -10.99
N ALA A 112 -11.98 18.20 -10.26
CA ALA A 112 -11.49 19.48 -10.78
C ALA A 112 -9.98 19.63 -10.70
N ALA A 113 -9.31 18.84 -9.85
CA ALA A 113 -7.85 18.87 -9.69
C ALA A 113 -7.13 18.19 -10.87
N GLU A 114 -5.88 18.59 -11.11
CA GLU A 114 -4.99 17.84 -11.99
C GLU A 114 -4.44 16.63 -11.22
N ARG A 115 -4.93 15.42 -11.56
CA ARG A 115 -4.43 14.16 -11.02
C ARG A 115 -3.08 13.82 -11.65
N VAL A 116 -2.08 13.53 -10.80
CA VAL A 116 -0.71 13.23 -11.23
C VAL A 116 -0.28 11.84 -10.73
N PRO A 117 -0.55 10.77 -11.50
CA PRO A 117 -0.10 9.42 -11.14
C PRO A 117 1.40 9.25 -11.42
N LEU A 118 2.13 8.68 -10.44
CA LEU A 118 3.55 8.38 -10.53
C LEU A 118 3.79 6.90 -10.19
N ASP A 119 4.90 6.35 -10.69
CA ASP A 119 5.29 4.98 -10.36
C ASP A 119 5.85 4.86 -8.93
N ASP A 120 6.46 5.94 -8.41
CA ASP A 120 7.26 5.94 -7.18
C ASP A 120 6.69 6.90 -6.12
N VAL A 121 6.37 6.34 -4.95
CA VAL A 121 5.82 7.07 -3.79
C VAL A 121 6.80 8.15 -3.29
N THR A 122 8.10 7.84 -3.24
CA THR A 122 9.11 8.77 -2.77
C THR A 122 9.21 9.99 -3.70
N ALA A 123 9.11 9.77 -5.01
CA ALA A 123 9.07 10.85 -5.99
C ALA A 123 7.81 11.72 -5.83
N ALA A 124 6.65 11.11 -5.57
CA ALA A 124 5.41 11.84 -5.33
C ALA A 124 5.49 12.70 -4.06
N LEU A 125 5.93 12.14 -2.93
CA LEU A 125 6.12 12.89 -1.68
C LEU A 125 7.18 13.98 -1.80
N THR A 126 8.28 13.72 -2.53
CA THR A 126 9.30 14.75 -2.85
C THR A 126 8.68 15.92 -3.63
N GLY A 127 7.78 15.62 -4.56
CA GLY A 127 7.04 16.65 -5.29
C GLY A 127 6.16 17.52 -4.39
N VAL A 128 5.51 16.93 -3.38
CA VAL A 128 4.73 17.68 -2.37
C VAL A 128 5.66 18.53 -1.50
N SER A 129 6.75 17.94 -0.99
CA SER A 129 7.75 18.64 -0.16
C SER A 129 8.34 19.87 -0.86
N THR A 130 8.65 19.74 -2.14
CA THR A 130 9.21 20.83 -2.96
C THR A 130 8.18 21.82 -3.51
N GLY A 131 6.89 21.54 -3.33
CA GLY A 131 5.79 22.39 -3.82
C GLY A 131 5.48 22.23 -5.32
N LEU A 132 5.98 21.15 -5.95
CA LEU A 132 5.60 20.77 -7.32
C LEU A 132 4.16 20.27 -7.37
N TYR A 133 3.72 19.56 -6.33
CA TYR A 133 2.36 19.11 -6.13
C TYR A 133 1.78 19.74 -4.87
N SER A 134 0.47 19.99 -4.87
CA SER A 134 -0.24 20.57 -3.73
C SER A 134 -0.47 19.55 -2.62
N ALA A 135 -0.69 18.29 -3.00
CA ALA A 135 -0.94 17.18 -2.11
C ALA A 135 -0.57 15.83 -2.74
N MET A 136 -0.57 14.78 -1.91
CA MET A 136 -0.61 13.39 -2.36
C MET A 136 -1.74 12.66 -1.63
N VAL A 137 -2.49 11.81 -2.34
CA VAL A 137 -3.38 10.82 -1.73
C VAL A 137 -2.65 9.48 -1.71
N ILE A 138 -2.62 8.88 -0.51
CA ILE A 138 -1.83 7.68 -0.23
C ILE A 138 -2.42 6.95 0.99
N ASP A 139 -2.19 5.67 1.09
CA ASP A 139 -2.60 4.86 2.23
C ASP A 139 -2.00 5.37 3.54
N LEU A 140 -2.82 5.50 4.57
CA LEU A 140 -2.43 6.08 5.87
C LEU A 140 -1.25 5.37 6.53
N PRO A 141 -1.13 4.02 6.55
CA PRO A 141 0.04 3.34 7.11
C PRO A 141 1.33 3.71 6.38
N VAL A 142 1.28 3.81 5.05
CA VAL A 142 2.44 4.22 4.23
C VAL A 142 2.80 5.68 4.49
N ALA A 143 1.81 6.59 4.50
CA ALA A 143 2.00 7.99 4.84
C ALA A 143 2.68 8.13 6.20
N SER A 144 2.11 7.50 7.24
CA SER A 144 2.61 7.58 8.62
C SER A 144 4.08 7.14 8.72
N TYR A 145 4.44 6.05 8.06
CA TYR A 145 5.82 5.59 8.02
C TYR A 145 6.75 6.58 7.30
N MET A 146 6.39 7.00 6.08
CA MET A 146 7.23 7.87 5.24
C MET A 146 7.45 9.24 5.88
N LEU A 147 6.42 9.81 6.52
CA LEU A 147 6.53 11.11 7.18
C LEU A 147 7.48 11.06 8.38
N THR A 148 7.51 9.96 9.11
CA THR A 148 8.44 9.80 10.24
C THR A 148 9.88 9.55 9.82
N GLN A 149 10.10 8.90 8.68
CA GLN A 149 11.43 8.51 8.23
C GLN A 149 12.15 9.58 7.40
N SER A 150 11.43 10.26 6.50
CA SER A 150 12.10 11.07 5.48
C SER A 150 11.41 12.38 5.11
N PHE A 151 10.15 12.57 5.47
CA PHE A 151 9.33 13.70 5.04
C PHE A 151 8.74 14.46 6.24
N SER A 152 9.60 14.87 7.19
CA SER A 152 9.17 15.55 8.41
C SER A 152 8.58 16.96 8.17
N ASP A 153 8.71 17.51 6.98
CA ASP A 153 8.11 18.76 6.51
C ASP A 153 6.69 18.59 5.92
N LEU A 154 6.24 17.35 5.80
CA LEU A 154 4.89 17.00 5.39
C LEU A 154 4.03 16.59 6.59
N GLU A 155 2.71 16.62 6.41
CA GLU A 155 1.73 16.17 7.39
C GLU A 155 0.51 15.53 6.73
N VAL A 156 -0.22 14.71 7.48
CA VAL A 156 -1.53 14.22 7.10
C VAL A 156 -2.54 15.33 7.40
N ALA A 157 -3.04 16.00 6.37
CA ALA A 157 -4.07 17.02 6.50
C ALA A 157 -5.45 16.42 6.78
N LYS A 158 -5.71 15.23 6.24
CA LYS A 158 -6.97 14.51 6.43
C LYS A 158 -6.76 13.00 6.31
N GLU A 159 -7.28 12.25 7.28
CA GLU A 159 -7.54 10.84 7.14
C GLU A 159 -8.90 10.63 6.48
N ILE A 160 -8.98 9.74 5.51
CA ILE A 160 -10.19 9.40 4.78
C ILE A 160 -10.57 7.97 5.19
N PRO A 161 -11.66 7.78 5.95
CA PRO A 161 -12.03 6.46 6.46
C PRO A 161 -12.65 5.61 5.35
N THR A 162 -11.81 5.01 4.52
CA THR A 162 -12.22 4.13 3.42
C THR A 162 -12.51 2.71 3.88
N GLY A 163 -11.97 2.30 5.03
CA GLY A 163 -12.14 0.94 5.56
C GLY A 163 -11.49 -0.12 4.67
N GLU A 164 -10.41 0.24 4.00
CA GLU A 164 -9.64 -0.65 3.14
C GLU A 164 -8.89 -1.72 3.94
N GLN A 165 -8.62 -2.84 3.30
CA GLN A 165 -7.87 -3.94 3.90
C GLN A 165 -6.84 -4.47 2.91
N TYR A 166 -5.63 -4.74 3.37
CA TYR A 166 -4.57 -5.34 2.56
C TYR A 166 -4.64 -6.86 2.60
N GLY A 167 -4.43 -7.47 1.43
CA GLY A 167 -4.29 -8.91 1.28
C GLY A 167 -3.08 -9.29 0.43
N ILE A 168 -2.65 -10.55 0.57
CA ILE A 168 -1.65 -11.14 -0.32
C ILE A 168 -2.38 -11.62 -1.57
N ALA A 169 -1.99 -11.12 -2.73
CA ALA A 169 -2.57 -11.53 -4.01
C ALA A 169 -1.97 -12.85 -4.48
N VAL A 170 -2.82 -13.79 -4.92
CA VAL A 170 -2.48 -15.14 -5.37
C VAL A 170 -3.20 -15.44 -6.69
N SER A 171 -2.60 -16.22 -7.57
CA SER A 171 -3.31 -16.67 -8.78
C SER A 171 -4.53 -17.54 -8.42
N LYS A 172 -5.65 -17.32 -9.11
CA LYS A 172 -6.86 -18.16 -8.98
C LYS A 172 -6.64 -19.64 -9.32
N ASP A 173 -5.56 -19.92 -10.04
CA ASP A 173 -5.18 -21.29 -10.35
C ASP A 173 -4.47 -22.01 -9.19
N GLN A 174 -4.22 -21.29 -8.07
CA GLN A 174 -3.49 -21.81 -6.91
C GLN A 174 -4.30 -21.71 -5.58
N PRO A 175 -5.53 -22.20 -5.50
CA PRO A 175 -6.36 -22.08 -4.29
C PRO A 175 -5.73 -22.75 -3.07
N ALA A 176 -4.98 -23.84 -3.25
CA ALA A 176 -4.26 -24.50 -2.16
C ALA A 176 -3.15 -23.61 -1.55
N LEU A 177 -2.52 -22.73 -2.36
CA LEU A 177 -1.57 -21.75 -1.86
C LEU A 177 -2.29 -20.69 -1.02
N THR A 178 -3.43 -20.19 -1.47
CA THR A 178 -4.24 -19.23 -0.71
C THR A 178 -4.64 -19.80 0.66
N GLU A 179 -5.10 -21.06 0.72
CA GLU A 179 -5.43 -21.75 1.98
C GLU A 179 -4.21 -21.89 2.90
N ALA A 180 -3.05 -22.25 2.35
CA ALA A 180 -1.82 -22.41 3.13
C ALA A 180 -1.33 -21.06 3.69
N LEU A 181 -1.43 -19.99 2.92
CA LEU A 181 -1.11 -18.63 3.36
C LEU A 181 -2.06 -18.17 4.48
N ASN A 182 -3.35 -18.37 4.33
CA ASN A 182 -4.35 -18.05 5.35
C ASN A 182 -4.09 -18.80 6.67
N LYS A 183 -3.74 -20.08 6.57
CA LYS A 183 -3.36 -20.86 7.76
C LYS A 183 -2.11 -20.26 8.42
N ALA A 184 -1.09 -19.90 7.65
CA ALA A 184 0.14 -19.31 8.20
C ALA A 184 -0.14 -17.95 8.86
N LEU A 185 -0.97 -17.09 8.26
CA LEU A 185 -1.42 -15.83 8.86
C LEU A 185 -2.15 -16.05 10.19
N ALA A 186 -3.09 -17.00 10.24
CA ALA A 186 -3.81 -17.34 11.46
C ALA A 186 -2.89 -17.92 12.57
N ASP A 187 -1.90 -18.73 12.19
CA ASP A 187 -0.89 -19.25 13.12
C ASP A 187 -0.02 -18.09 13.68
N MET A 188 0.32 -17.08 12.86
CA MET A 188 1.08 -15.89 13.27
C MET A 188 0.29 -14.96 14.20
N GLU A 189 -1.01 -14.80 13.98
CA GLU A 189 -1.89 -14.08 14.91
C GLU A 189 -1.95 -14.80 16.27
N SER A 190 -2.07 -16.13 16.26
CA SER A 190 -2.22 -16.94 17.47
C SER A 190 -0.96 -16.98 18.33
N ASP A 191 0.23 -16.94 17.75
CA ASP A 191 1.50 -17.07 18.48
C ASP A 191 2.22 -15.73 18.73
N GLY A 192 1.62 -14.62 18.30
CA GLY A 192 2.13 -13.26 18.51
C GLY A 192 3.15 -12.79 17.47
N THR A 193 3.51 -13.61 16.49
CA THR A 193 4.46 -13.21 15.42
C THR A 193 3.95 -11.99 14.65
N MET A 194 2.64 -11.94 14.33
CA MET A 194 2.02 -10.80 13.64
C MET A 194 2.13 -9.52 14.47
N LYS A 195 1.81 -9.61 15.76
CA LYS A 195 1.94 -8.51 16.71
C LYS A 195 3.37 -7.95 16.75
N ASP A 196 4.37 -8.83 16.83
CA ASP A 196 5.79 -8.42 16.88
C ASP A 196 6.20 -7.66 15.61
N ILE A 197 5.75 -8.12 14.43
CA ILE A 197 6.02 -7.46 13.15
C ILE A 197 5.29 -6.09 13.08
N LYS A 198 4.02 -6.01 13.45
CA LYS A 198 3.26 -4.75 13.52
C LYS A 198 3.93 -3.76 14.47
N THR A 199 4.31 -4.21 15.66
CA THR A 199 5.00 -3.37 16.65
C THR A 199 6.35 -2.86 16.13
N LYS A 200 7.12 -3.72 15.46
CA LYS A 200 8.43 -3.34 14.88
C LYS A 200 8.30 -2.18 13.89
N TRP A 201 7.28 -2.19 13.03
CA TRP A 201 7.17 -1.24 11.92
C TRP A 201 6.30 -0.03 12.24
N PHE A 202 5.28 -0.19 13.07
CA PHE A 202 4.30 0.86 13.36
C PHE A 202 4.36 1.34 14.83
N GLY A 203 5.18 0.70 15.67
CA GLY A 203 5.31 1.07 17.07
C GLY A 203 4.16 0.63 17.98
N SER A 204 3.11 0.04 17.42
CA SER A 204 1.93 -0.50 18.12
C SER A 204 1.23 -1.54 17.26
N GLU A 205 0.27 -2.26 17.86
CA GLU A 205 -0.72 -3.01 17.06
C GLU A 205 -1.65 -1.98 16.38
N ILE A 206 -1.74 -2.01 15.08
CA ILE A 206 -2.67 -1.24 14.26
C ILE A 206 -3.63 -2.19 13.55
#